data_c7df6f21440c3d894dcda719288ec1b1
#
_entry.id   c7df6f21440c3d894dcda719288ec1b1
#
_cell.length_a   1.000
_cell.length_b   1.000
_cell.length_c   1.000
_cell.angle_alpha   90.00
_cell.angle_beta   90.00
_cell.angle_gamma   90.00
#
_symmetry.space_group_name_H-M   'P 1'
#
loop_
_entity.id
_entity.type
_entity.pdbx_description
1 polymer ?
#
loop_
_entity_poly.entity_id
_entity_poly.type
_entity_poly.pdbx_seq_one_letter_code
_entity_poly.pdbx_strand_id
1 'polypeptide(L)'
;MSNKKEYKRITVKSLVEMKATGEKISMLTAYDYTMAKIVDGAGVDVILVGDSASNVMAGHETTLPITLDQMIYHASSVVRAIERSLVVVDLPFGTYQSDSKEALRSAIRIMKESGGHAVKLEGGKEIKDSIKKILNAGIPVMGHLGLTPQSIYKFGTYTVRAKEEEEAEQLLKDAKMLERIGCFAIVLEKIPAKLAKQVAESISIPVIGIGAGADVDGQVLVLHDMIGMTHEFNPRFLRRYMNLHETMTKSIGKYVNDVKSSDFPNAKEQY
;
A
#
# COMPACT_ATOMS: atom_id res chain seq x y z
N MET A 1 -20.48 15.47 -26.32
CA MET A 1 -20.80 15.35 -24.88
C MET A 1 -20.16 14.06 -24.37
N SER A 2 -19.11 14.17 -23.58
CA SER A 2 -18.42 13.01 -22.99
C SER A 2 -19.34 12.38 -21.96
N ASN A 3 -19.77 11.12 -22.17
CA ASN A 3 -20.41 10.31 -21.13
C ASN A 3 -19.37 10.11 -20.01
N LYS A 4 -19.39 10.98 -18.99
CA LYS A 4 -18.71 10.67 -17.73
C LYS A 4 -19.39 9.42 -17.17
N LYS A 5 -18.68 8.27 -17.19
CA LYS A 5 -19.07 7.12 -16.38
C LYS A 5 -19.10 7.60 -14.93
N GLU A 6 -20.28 7.64 -14.32
CA GLU A 6 -20.40 7.82 -12.87
C GLU A 6 -19.78 6.61 -12.19
N TYR A 7 -18.52 6.72 -11.79
CA TYR A 7 -17.88 5.69 -10.98
C TYR A 7 -18.36 5.82 -9.54
N LYS A 8 -18.98 4.78 -9.01
CA LYS A 8 -19.29 4.70 -7.58
C LYS A 8 -17.97 4.68 -6.81
N ARG A 9 -17.74 5.70 -5.98
CA ARG A 9 -16.52 5.85 -5.18
C ARG A 9 -16.42 4.74 -4.14
N ILE A 10 -15.24 4.14 -4.02
CA ILE A 10 -14.95 3.14 -3.00
C ILE A 10 -14.71 3.84 -1.65
N THR A 11 -15.33 3.32 -0.62
CA THR A 11 -15.25 3.82 0.76
C THR A 11 -14.82 2.69 1.70
N VAL A 12 -14.46 3.02 2.94
CA VAL A 12 -14.22 2.00 3.99
C VAL A 12 -15.41 1.04 4.13
N LYS A 13 -16.64 1.57 4.04
CA LYS A 13 -17.86 0.77 4.11
C LYS A 13 -17.97 -0.20 2.93
N SER A 14 -17.62 0.26 1.72
CA SER A 14 -17.64 -0.60 0.53
C SER A 14 -16.73 -1.81 0.68
N LEU A 15 -15.55 -1.66 1.30
CA LEU A 15 -14.63 -2.79 1.51
C LEU A 15 -15.20 -3.83 2.47
N VAL A 16 -15.89 -3.39 3.52
CA VAL A 16 -16.57 -4.31 4.46
C VAL A 16 -17.73 -5.04 3.75
N GLU A 17 -18.47 -4.34 2.89
CA GLU A 17 -19.54 -4.93 2.08
C GLU A 17 -18.98 -5.97 1.08
N MET A 18 -17.83 -5.67 0.42
CA MET A 18 -17.16 -6.62 -0.48
C MET A 18 -16.78 -7.91 0.25
N LYS A 19 -16.20 -7.84 1.44
CA LYS A 19 -15.93 -9.03 2.25
C LYS A 19 -17.22 -9.80 2.55
N ALA A 20 -18.26 -9.14 2.98
CA ALA A 20 -19.52 -9.78 3.33
C ALA A 20 -20.19 -10.49 2.14
N THR A 21 -19.96 -10.02 0.92
CA THR A 21 -20.47 -10.63 -0.33
C THR A 21 -19.50 -11.63 -0.96
N GLY A 22 -18.28 -11.76 -0.43
CA GLY A 22 -17.24 -12.62 -1.00
C GLY A 22 -16.53 -12.02 -2.22
N GLU A 23 -16.75 -10.72 -2.52
CA GLU A 23 -16.06 -10.00 -3.56
C GLU A 23 -14.61 -9.70 -3.14
N LYS A 24 -13.64 -10.02 -4.00
CA LYS A 24 -12.22 -9.81 -3.69
C LYS A 24 -11.81 -8.37 -3.91
N ILE A 25 -11.00 -7.85 -2.97
CA ILE A 25 -10.49 -6.49 -2.96
C ILE A 25 -9.13 -6.44 -3.65
N SER A 26 -9.03 -5.63 -4.69
CA SER A 26 -7.75 -5.32 -5.35
C SER A 26 -7.11 -4.09 -4.72
N MET A 27 -5.85 -4.23 -4.29
CA MET A 27 -5.08 -3.12 -3.73
C MET A 27 -3.72 -3.03 -4.40
N LEU A 28 -3.27 -1.82 -4.73
CA LEU A 28 -2.00 -1.59 -5.40
C LEU A 28 -1.36 -0.30 -4.91
N THR A 29 -0.04 -0.23 -4.86
CA THR A 29 0.62 1.04 -4.49
C THR A 29 0.63 2.03 -5.65
N ALA A 30 0.63 3.32 -5.34
CA ALA A 30 1.01 4.40 -6.26
C ALA A 30 1.59 5.58 -5.48
N TYR A 31 2.46 6.38 -6.13
CA TYR A 31 3.23 7.41 -5.45
C TYR A 31 3.25 8.76 -6.20
N ASP A 32 2.71 8.80 -7.41
CA ASP A 32 2.62 10.00 -8.24
C ASP A 32 1.28 10.11 -8.97
N TYR A 33 1.03 11.28 -9.55
CA TYR A 33 -0.22 11.60 -10.24
C TYR A 33 -0.48 10.70 -11.46
N THR A 34 0.53 10.49 -12.30
CA THR A 34 0.35 9.79 -13.59
C THR A 34 0.09 8.30 -13.37
N MET A 35 0.88 7.65 -12.50
CA MET A 35 0.69 6.24 -12.17
C MET A 35 -0.62 6.02 -11.41
N ALA A 36 -0.98 6.90 -10.48
CA ALA A 36 -2.25 6.80 -9.77
C ALA A 36 -3.46 6.90 -10.69
N LYS A 37 -3.41 7.77 -11.70
CA LYS A 37 -4.47 7.88 -12.73
C LYS A 37 -4.61 6.61 -13.55
N ILE A 38 -3.51 5.95 -13.89
CA ILE A 38 -3.52 4.66 -14.60
C ILE A 38 -4.11 3.56 -13.70
N VAL A 39 -3.69 3.50 -12.45
CA VAL A 39 -4.14 2.49 -11.48
C VAL A 39 -5.63 2.64 -11.18
N ASP A 40 -6.11 3.87 -10.94
CA ASP A 40 -7.53 4.16 -10.72
C ASP A 40 -8.38 3.85 -11.96
N GLY A 41 -7.89 4.23 -13.14
CA GLY A 41 -8.54 3.94 -14.44
C GLY A 41 -8.59 2.44 -14.78
N ALA A 42 -7.67 1.65 -14.24
CA ALA A 42 -7.68 0.19 -14.34
C ALA A 42 -8.73 -0.48 -13.42
N GLY A 43 -9.33 0.27 -12.49
CA GLY A 43 -10.40 -0.21 -11.63
C GLY A 43 -9.94 -0.83 -10.31
N VAL A 44 -8.73 -0.53 -9.85
CA VAL A 44 -8.23 -0.96 -8.53
C VAL A 44 -9.09 -0.36 -7.41
N ASP A 45 -9.45 -1.14 -6.40
CA ASP A 45 -10.35 -0.69 -5.35
C ASP A 45 -9.67 0.20 -4.31
N VAL A 46 -8.42 -0.13 -3.96
CA VAL A 46 -7.64 0.61 -2.96
C VAL A 46 -6.28 0.97 -3.53
N ILE A 47 -5.93 2.24 -3.46
CA ILE A 47 -4.56 2.69 -3.72
C ILE A 47 -3.86 2.94 -2.40
N LEU A 48 -2.72 2.28 -2.21
CA LEU A 48 -1.83 2.48 -1.06
C LEU A 48 -0.72 3.46 -1.43
N VAL A 49 -0.67 4.58 -0.73
CA VAL A 49 0.56 5.38 -0.70
C VAL A 49 1.43 4.82 0.41
N GLY A 50 2.22 3.81 0.03
CA GLY A 50 3.04 3.02 0.95
C GLY A 50 4.37 3.69 1.28
N ASP A 51 4.90 3.45 2.48
CA ASP A 51 6.26 3.83 2.85
C ASP A 51 7.35 3.10 2.03
N SER A 52 6.95 2.05 1.29
CA SER A 52 7.75 1.44 0.20
C SER A 52 8.20 2.44 -0.88
N ALA A 53 7.62 3.67 -0.92
CA ALA A 53 8.17 4.78 -1.68
C ALA A 53 9.64 5.06 -1.32
N SER A 54 10.05 4.82 -0.08
CA SER A 54 11.45 4.89 0.35
C SER A 54 12.36 4.01 -0.52
N ASN A 55 11.93 2.80 -0.83
CA ASN A 55 12.69 1.87 -1.67
C ASN A 55 12.57 2.20 -3.16
N VAL A 56 11.33 2.22 -3.70
CA VAL A 56 11.11 2.22 -5.16
C VAL A 56 11.15 3.62 -5.79
N MET A 57 11.00 4.69 -5.00
CA MET A 57 11.09 6.07 -5.48
C MET A 57 12.38 6.77 -5.06
N ALA A 58 12.86 6.54 -3.83
CA ALA A 58 14.05 7.20 -3.29
C ALA A 58 15.31 6.33 -3.29
N GLY A 59 15.20 5.01 -3.54
CA GLY A 59 16.34 4.09 -3.64
C GLY A 59 16.99 3.71 -2.31
N HIS A 60 16.28 3.89 -1.19
CA HIS A 60 16.76 3.46 0.12
C HIS A 60 16.63 1.94 0.29
N GLU A 61 17.48 1.33 1.11
CA GLU A 61 17.45 -0.11 1.41
C GLU A 61 16.22 -0.52 2.24
N THR A 62 15.68 0.39 3.05
CA THR A 62 14.54 0.15 3.95
C THR A 62 13.48 1.21 3.81
N THR A 63 12.30 0.97 4.40
CA THR A 63 11.22 1.96 4.45
C THR A 63 11.46 3.06 5.50
N LEU A 64 12.44 2.90 6.39
CA LEU A 64 12.65 3.77 7.56
C LEU A 64 12.98 5.24 7.23
N PRO A 65 13.76 5.55 6.17
CA PRO A 65 14.21 6.93 5.92
C PRO A 65 13.11 7.89 5.46
N ILE A 66 12.00 7.37 4.90
CA ILE A 66 10.97 8.25 4.34
C ILE A 66 10.30 9.08 5.43
N THR A 67 10.15 10.38 5.17
CA THR A 67 9.59 11.33 6.13
C THR A 67 8.08 11.50 5.95
N LEU A 68 7.41 12.05 6.98
CA LEU A 68 6.00 12.40 6.91
C LEU A 68 5.70 13.40 5.78
N ASP A 69 6.57 14.38 5.56
CA ASP A 69 6.42 15.38 4.50
C ASP A 69 6.49 14.75 3.10
N GLN A 70 7.40 13.80 2.90
CA GLN A 70 7.48 13.03 1.65
C GLN A 70 6.23 12.19 1.43
N MET A 71 5.72 11.53 2.48
CA MET A 71 4.46 10.77 2.39
C MET A 71 3.28 11.67 2.05
N ILE A 72 3.19 12.87 2.63
CA ILE A 72 2.18 13.87 2.31
C ILE A 72 2.30 14.34 0.85
N TYR A 73 3.52 14.57 0.35
CA TYR A 73 3.77 14.92 -1.04
C TYR A 73 3.26 13.85 -2.01
N HIS A 74 3.64 12.58 -1.79
CA HIS A 74 3.17 11.46 -2.60
C HIS A 74 1.64 11.31 -2.53
N ALA A 75 1.08 11.32 -1.32
CA ALA A 75 -0.35 11.16 -1.10
C ALA A 75 -1.16 12.27 -1.77
N SER A 76 -0.74 13.54 -1.68
CA SER A 76 -1.42 14.66 -2.33
C SER A 76 -1.39 14.55 -3.87
N SER A 77 -0.32 13.99 -4.43
CA SER A 77 -0.21 13.72 -5.87
C SER A 77 -1.19 12.63 -6.31
N VAL A 78 -1.28 11.54 -5.54
CA VAL A 78 -2.20 10.42 -5.79
C VAL A 78 -3.65 10.86 -5.67
N VAL A 79 -4.02 11.57 -4.59
CA VAL A 79 -5.40 12.00 -4.33
C VAL A 79 -5.94 12.90 -5.45
N ARG A 80 -5.10 13.76 -6.04
CA ARG A 80 -5.53 14.59 -7.18
C ARG A 80 -5.81 13.80 -8.47
N ALA A 81 -5.32 12.57 -8.56
CA ALA A 81 -5.40 11.75 -9.77
C ALA A 81 -6.62 10.84 -9.83
N ILE A 82 -7.20 10.49 -8.66
CA ILE A 82 -8.20 9.43 -8.53
C ILE A 82 -9.63 9.97 -8.60
N GLU A 83 -10.52 9.14 -9.14
CA GLU A 83 -11.96 9.39 -9.16
C GLU A 83 -12.75 8.33 -8.37
N ARG A 84 -12.25 7.09 -8.30
CA ARG A 84 -12.96 5.93 -7.74
C ARG A 84 -12.30 5.35 -6.49
N SER A 85 -11.01 5.09 -6.51
CA SER A 85 -10.30 4.27 -5.52
C SER A 85 -10.31 4.89 -4.12
N LEU A 86 -10.32 4.05 -3.08
CA LEU A 86 -10.01 4.48 -1.71
C LEU A 86 -8.49 4.68 -1.58
N VAL A 87 -8.05 5.84 -1.11
CA VAL A 87 -6.63 6.12 -0.86
C VAL A 87 -6.30 5.90 0.61
N VAL A 88 -5.40 4.97 0.89
CA VAL A 88 -4.84 4.69 2.20
C VAL A 88 -3.38 5.16 2.21
N VAL A 89 -2.95 5.85 3.27
CA VAL A 89 -1.59 6.41 3.37
C VAL A 89 -0.88 5.83 4.58
N ASP A 90 0.34 5.34 4.40
CA ASP A 90 1.15 4.87 5.51
C ASP A 90 1.62 6.02 6.40
N LEU A 91 1.51 5.83 7.71
CA LEU A 91 2.29 6.60 8.67
C LEU A 91 3.73 6.07 8.65
N PRO A 92 4.73 6.89 8.31
CA PRO A 92 6.12 6.43 8.25
C PRO A 92 6.68 6.17 9.65
N PHE A 93 7.76 5.39 9.69
CA PHE A 93 8.46 5.08 10.93
C PHE A 93 8.83 6.33 11.74
N GLY A 94 8.67 6.25 13.07
CA GLY A 94 8.97 7.33 14.00
C GLY A 94 7.80 8.29 14.25
N THR A 95 6.70 8.22 13.47
CA THR A 95 5.58 9.16 13.56
C THR A 95 4.42 8.69 14.44
N TYR A 96 4.45 7.44 14.93
CA TYR A 96 3.36 6.89 15.73
C TYR A 96 3.79 5.89 16.82
N GLN A 97 5.06 5.49 16.85
CA GLN A 97 5.57 4.51 17.80
C GLN A 97 5.90 5.13 19.16
N SER A 98 6.26 6.43 19.21
CA SER A 98 6.71 7.11 20.43
C SER A 98 5.57 7.39 21.39
N ASP A 99 4.47 7.99 20.92
CA ASP A 99 3.29 8.25 21.71
C ASP A 99 2.03 8.48 20.86
N SER A 100 0.86 8.31 21.48
CA SER A 100 -0.44 8.40 20.80
C SER A 100 -0.84 9.82 20.37
N LYS A 101 -0.28 10.87 20.98
CA LYS A 101 -0.57 12.27 20.60
C LYS A 101 0.19 12.63 19.32
N GLU A 102 1.44 12.17 19.21
CA GLU A 102 2.22 12.35 18.00
C GLU A 102 1.60 11.55 16.83
N ALA A 103 1.19 10.31 17.08
CA ALA A 103 0.46 9.50 16.10
C ALA A 103 -0.78 10.22 15.55
N LEU A 104 -1.59 10.82 16.43
CA LEU A 104 -2.75 11.60 16.03
C LEU A 104 -2.35 12.85 15.22
N ARG A 105 -1.32 13.60 15.64
CA ARG A 105 -0.86 14.80 14.91
C ARG A 105 -0.40 14.42 13.50
N SER A 106 0.35 13.34 13.37
CA SER A 106 0.83 12.83 12.07
C SER A 106 -0.31 12.39 11.17
N ALA A 107 -1.29 11.65 11.71
CA ALA A 107 -2.49 11.26 10.98
C ALA A 107 -3.32 12.47 10.53
N ILE A 108 -3.52 13.49 11.38
CA ILE A 108 -4.21 14.73 11.04
C ILE A 108 -3.49 15.44 9.89
N ARG A 109 -2.16 15.52 9.92
CA ARG A 109 -1.37 16.13 8.84
C ARG A 109 -1.62 15.40 7.51
N ILE A 110 -1.53 14.07 7.48
CA ILE A 110 -1.84 13.30 6.27
C ILE A 110 -3.23 13.63 5.75
N MET A 111 -4.26 13.53 6.60
CA MET A 111 -5.65 13.77 6.17
C MET A 111 -5.87 15.20 5.64
N LYS A 112 -5.36 16.19 6.33
CA LYS A 112 -5.58 17.60 5.98
C LYS A 112 -4.73 18.09 4.80
N GLU A 113 -3.45 17.69 4.76
CA GLU A 113 -2.50 18.24 3.81
C GLU A 113 -2.50 17.44 2.49
N SER A 114 -2.84 16.15 2.51
CA SER A 114 -2.90 15.34 1.30
C SER A 114 -4.30 15.08 0.77
N GLY A 115 -5.32 15.12 1.64
CA GLY A 115 -6.67 14.68 1.31
C GLY A 115 -6.83 13.15 1.28
N GLY A 116 -5.88 12.38 1.84
CA GLY A 116 -5.98 10.92 1.99
C GLY A 116 -7.26 10.50 2.72
N HIS A 117 -7.75 9.29 2.46
CA HIS A 117 -9.04 8.84 2.98
C HIS A 117 -8.92 8.01 4.27
N ALA A 118 -7.78 7.38 4.49
CA ALA A 118 -7.46 6.57 5.66
C ALA A 118 -5.94 6.50 5.86
N VAL A 119 -5.51 6.06 7.04
CA VAL A 119 -4.10 5.81 7.33
C VAL A 119 -3.84 4.33 7.61
N LYS A 120 -2.59 3.86 7.35
CA LYS A 120 -2.15 2.51 7.72
C LYS A 120 -0.98 2.60 8.72
N LEU A 121 -0.99 1.70 9.71
CA LEU A 121 0.04 1.59 10.74
C LEU A 121 0.47 0.13 10.90
N GLU A 122 1.77 -0.07 11.13
CA GLU A 122 2.39 -1.38 11.36
C GLU A 122 2.51 -1.69 12.84
N GLY A 123 2.00 -2.83 13.27
CA GLY A 123 2.08 -3.34 14.63
C GLY A 123 0.73 -3.75 15.20
N GLY A 124 0.79 -4.44 16.34
CA GLY A 124 -0.36 -4.96 17.07
C GLY A 124 -0.58 -4.24 18.40
N LYS A 125 -0.49 -5.03 19.49
CA LYS A 125 -0.77 -4.53 20.85
C LYS A 125 0.10 -3.35 21.28
N GLU A 126 1.33 -3.27 20.78
CA GLU A 126 2.32 -2.24 21.11
C GLU A 126 1.95 -0.83 20.65
N ILE A 127 1.15 -0.74 19.57
CA ILE A 127 0.68 0.56 19.03
C ILE A 127 -0.83 0.78 19.21
N LYS A 128 -1.47 -0.05 20.02
CA LYS A 128 -2.93 -0.01 20.26
C LYS A 128 -3.44 1.36 20.65
N ASP A 129 -2.72 2.06 21.54
CA ASP A 129 -3.16 3.37 22.03
C ASP A 129 -3.04 4.45 20.96
N SER A 130 -2.04 4.38 20.10
CA SER A 130 -1.89 5.24 18.93
C SER A 130 -3.05 5.05 17.96
N ILE A 131 -3.39 3.79 17.62
CA ILE A 131 -4.54 3.47 16.77
C ILE A 131 -5.85 3.98 17.38
N LYS A 132 -6.11 3.71 18.66
CA LYS A 132 -7.31 4.18 19.34
C LYS A 132 -7.44 5.70 19.31
N LYS A 133 -6.33 6.39 19.52
CA LYS A 133 -6.31 7.85 19.52
C LYS A 133 -6.69 8.43 18.15
N ILE A 134 -6.19 7.83 17.08
CA ILE A 134 -6.49 8.20 15.69
C ILE A 134 -7.96 7.92 15.38
N LEU A 135 -8.45 6.71 15.68
CA LEU A 135 -9.85 6.31 15.46
C LEU A 135 -10.85 7.20 16.20
N ASN A 136 -10.54 7.58 17.46
CA ASN A 136 -11.39 8.47 18.26
C ASN A 136 -11.49 9.89 17.67
N ALA A 137 -10.55 10.30 16.83
CA ALA A 137 -10.61 11.56 16.08
C ALA A 137 -11.40 11.46 14.77
N GLY A 138 -11.97 10.28 14.46
CA GLY A 138 -12.77 10.04 13.24
C GLY A 138 -11.94 9.68 12.01
N ILE A 139 -10.65 9.38 12.15
CA ILE A 139 -9.77 8.99 11.04
C ILE A 139 -9.80 7.46 10.90
N PRO A 140 -10.18 6.90 9.72
CA PRO A 140 -10.17 5.46 9.50
C PRO A 140 -8.75 4.90 9.52
N VAL A 141 -8.57 3.72 10.15
CA VAL A 141 -7.27 3.06 10.29
C VAL A 141 -7.32 1.66 9.69
N MET A 142 -6.32 1.34 8.87
CA MET A 142 -5.97 0.00 8.41
C MET A 142 -4.78 -0.50 9.26
N GLY A 143 -4.89 -1.68 9.86
CA GLY A 143 -3.78 -2.32 10.58
C GLY A 143 -2.83 -3.03 9.62
N HIS A 144 -1.62 -3.37 10.09
CA HIS A 144 -0.67 -4.19 9.35
C HIS A 144 0.09 -5.12 10.30
N LEU A 145 -0.03 -6.43 10.08
CA LEU A 145 0.55 -7.50 10.91
C LEU A 145 1.38 -8.47 10.06
N GLY A 146 2.16 -9.30 10.74
CA GLY A 146 3.07 -10.25 10.12
C GLY A 146 4.48 -9.67 9.95
N LEU A 147 5.04 -9.72 8.76
CA LEU A 147 6.24 -8.95 8.45
C LEU A 147 5.86 -7.48 8.37
N THR A 148 6.42 -6.68 9.24
CA THR A 148 6.28 -5.23 9.25
C THR A 148 7.61 -4.61 8.85
N PRO A 149 7.77 -4.07 7.62
CA PRO A 149 9.04 -3.53 7.12
C PRO A 149 9.66 -2.48 8.02
N GLN A 150 8.86 -1.68 8.72
CA GLN A 150 9.35 -0.70 9.69
C GLN A 150 10.06 -1.34 10.91
N SER A 151 9.85 -2.63 11.13
CA SER A 151 10.52 -3.40 12.20
C SER A 151 11.70 -4.24 11.69
N ILE A 152 12.22 -3.97 10.49
CA ILE A 152 13.22 -4.81 9.82
C ILE A 152 14.47 -5.06 10.65
N TYR A 153 14.98 -4.07 11.35
CA TYR A 153 16.15 -4.23 12.20
C TYR A 153 15.88 -5.08 13.46
N LYS A 154 14.65 -5.08 13.96
CA LYS A 154 14.21 -5.98 15.03
C LYS A 154 14.15 -7.42 14.54
N PHE A 155 13.70 -7.65 13.32
CA PHE A 155 13.59 -8.98 12.73
C PHE A 155 14.91 -9.49 12.15
N GLY A 156 15.80 -8.60 11.72
CA GLY A 156 17.08 -8.93 11.11
C GLY A 156 16.97 -9.50 9.68
N THR A 157 15.78 -9.84 9.22
CA THR A 157 15.55 -10.44 7.90
C THR A 157 14.13 -10.22 7.39
N TYR A 158 13.93 -10.33 6.07
CA TYR A 158 12.62 -10.33 5.42
C TYR A 158 12.00 -11.74 5.31
N THR A 159 12.23 -12.64 6.28
CA THR A 159 11.68 -14.00 6.26
C THR A 159 10.19 -14.02 6.64
N VAL A 160 9.52 -15.14 6.32
CA VAL A 160 8.13 -15.40 6.72
C VAL A 160 8.00 -15.38 8.23
N ARG A 161 7.03 -14.60 8.75
CA ARG A 161 6.74 -14.41 10.16
C ARG A 161 5.66 -15.39 10.64
N ALA A 162 5.47 -15.47 11.95
CA ALA A 162 4.42 -16.26 12.60
C ALA A 162 4.42 -17.75 12.17
N LYS A 163 5.60 -18.33 12.03
CA LYS A 163 5.76 -19.78 11.82
C LYS A 163 5.66 -20.55 13.13
N GLU A 164 6.18 -19.97 14.20
CA GLU A 164 6.15 -20.54 15.54
C GLU A 164 4.78 -20.29 16.18
N GLU A 165 4.33 -21.24 16.98
CA GLU A 165 2.97 -21.23 17.56
C GLU A 165 2.69 -19.97 18.40
N GLU A 166 3.65 -19.56 19.22
CA GLU A 166 3.51 -18.36 20.07
C GLU A 166 3.30 -17.08 19.24
N GLU A 167 4.07 -16.90 18.15
CA GLU A 167 3.94 -15.76 17.26
C GLU A 167 2.62 -15.81 16.48
N ALA A 168 2.19 -17.00 16.05
CA ALA A 168 0.92 -17.21 15.37
C ALA A 168 -0.30 -16.88 16.27
N GLU A 169 -0.27 -17.36 17.52
CA GLU A 169 -1.29 -17.02 18.50
C GLU A 169 -1.34 -15.52 18.81
N GLN A 170 -0.17 -14.88 18.94
CA GLN A 170 -0.11 -13.44 19.18
C GLN A 170 -0.70 -12.68 17.99
N LEU A 171 -0.38 -13.07 16.75
CA LEU A 171 -0.93 -12.45 15.54
C LEU A 171 -2.46 -12.54 15.49
N LEU A 172 -3.04 -13.70 15.84
CA LEU A 172 -4.48 -13.89 15.94
C LEU A 172 -5.11 -12.98 17.01
N LYS A 173 -4.46 -12.86 18.18
CA LYS A 173 -4.91 -11.97 19.27
C LYS A 173 -4.87 -10.51 18.83
N ASP A 174 -3.82 -10.12 18.10
CA ASP A 174 -3.66 -8.76 17.59
C ASP A 174 -4.68 -8.44 16.49
N ALA A 175 -4.94 -9.34 15.55
CA ALA A 175 -5.96 -9.15 14.53
C ALA A 175 -7.36 -8.92 15.14
N LYS A 176 -7.77 -9.74 16.10
CA LYS A 176 -9.03 -9.56 16.83
C LYS A 176 -9.06 -8.28 17.66
N MET A 177 -7.92 -7.88 18.22
CA MET A 177 -7.80 -6.63 18.95
C MET A 177 -7.97 -5.43 18.03
N LEU A 178 -7.31 -5.43 16.85
CA LEU A 178 -7.41 -4.36 15.85
C LEU A 178 -8.85 -4.19 15.35
N GLU A 179 -9.55 -5.29 15.04
CA GLU A 179 -10.98 -5.23 14.72
C GLU A 179 -11.80 -4.61 15.87
N ARG A 180 -11.62 -5.12 17.10
CA ARG A 180 -12.38 -4.66 18.27
C ARG A 180 -12.20 -3.19 18.57
N ILE A 181 -11.03 -2.61 18.31
CA ILE A 181 -10.80 -1.19 18.52
C ILE A 181 -11.27 -0.30 17.37
N GLY A 182 -11.71 -0.89 16.23
CA GLY A 182 -12.36 -0.21 15.14
C GLY A 182 -11.54 -0.02 13.86
N CYS A 183 -10.42 -0.75 13.67
CA CYS A 183 -9.78 -0.80 12.36
C CYS A 183 -10.77 -1.30 11.31
N PHE A 184 -10.76 -0.71 10.11
CA PHE A 184 -11.68 -1.12 9.05
C PHE A 184 -11.17 -2.26 8.18
N ALA A 185 -9.86 -2.53 8.19
CA ALA A 185 -9.19 -3.61 7.45
C ALA A 185 -7.81 -3.90 8.07
N ILE A 186 -7.22 -5.03 7.70
CA ILE A 186 -5.87 -5.43 8.13
C ILE A 186 -5.08 -5.94 6.91
N VAL A 187 -3.83 -5.50 6.77
CA VAL A 187 -2.84 -6.13 5.89
C VAL A 187 -2.14 -7.26 6.64
N LEU A 188 -1.97 -8.40 5.99
CA LEU A 188 -1.14 -9.51 6.45
C LEU A 188 0.01 -9.73 5.49
N GLU A 189 1.26 -9.53 5.94
CA GLU A 189 2.44 -9.68 5.11
C GLU A 189 3.30 -10.86 5.52
N LYS A 190 3.68 -11.67 4.50
CA LYS A 190 4.65 -12.78 4.60
C LYS A 190 4.44 -13.66 5.84
N ILE A 191 3.26 -14.23 5.96
CA ILE A 191 2.88 -15.23 6.96
C ILE A 191 2.41 -16.54 6.30
N PRO A 192 2.35 -17.67 7.03
CA PRO A 192 1.81 -18.91 6.49
C PRO A 192 0.36 -18.74 5.99
N ALA A 193 0.05 -19.27 4.79
CA ALA A 193 -1.28 -19.14 4.17
C ALA A 193 -2.41 -19.71 5.05
N LYS A 194 -2.17 -20.81 5.79
CA LYS A 194 -3.14 -21.37 6.73
C LYS A 194 -3.49 -20.42 7.86
N LEU A 195 -2.49 -19.71 8.40
CA LEU A 195 -2.71 -18.72 9.45
C LEU A 195 -3.47 -17.50 8.90
N ALA A 196 -3.12 -17.03 7.70
CA ALA A 196 -3.83 -15.92 7.07
C ALA A 196 -5.32 -16.26 6.83
N LYS A 197 -5.63 -17.48 6.36
CA LYS A 197 -7.00 -17.99 6.25
C LYS A 197 -7.71 -17.96 7.61
N GLN A 198 -7.08 -18.48 8.64
CA GLN A 198 -7.64 -18.53 10.00
C GLN A 198 -7.93 -17.12 10.53
N VAL A 199 -7.06 -16.14 10.26
CA VAL A 199 -7.33 -14.73 10.59
C VAL A 199 -8.53 -14.21 9.83
N ALA A 200 -8.57 -14.40 8.49
CA ALA A 200 -9.65 -13.90 7.64
C ALA A 200 -11.03 -14.46 8.04
N GLU A 201 -11.08 -15.72 8.46
CA GLU A 201 -12.30 -16.37 8.95
C GLU A 201 -12.68 -15.94 10.39
N SER A 202 -11.74 -15.44 11.19
CA SER A 202 -11.96 -15.12 12.60
C SER A 202 -12.39 -13.68 12.89
N ILE A 203 -12.34 -12.80 11.88
CA ILE A 203 -12.71 -11.37 11.98
C ILE A 203 -13.65 -10.97 10.85
N SER A 204 -14.46 -9.93 11.07
CA SER A 204 -15.46 -9.45 10.10
C SER A 204 -14.93 -8.36 9.16
N ILE A 205 -13.82 -7.71 9.52
CA ILE A 205 -13.19 -6.68 8.69
C ILE A 205 -12.31 -7.31 7.59
N PRO A 206 -12.14 -6.66 6.43
CA PRO A 206 -11.32 -7.15 5.33
C PRO A 206 -9.87 -7.46 5.72
N VAL A 207 -9.36 -8.58 5.23
CA VAL A 207 -7.96 -9.01 5.35
C VAL A 207 -7.33 -8.97 3.96
N ILE A 208 -6.31 -8.13 3.80
CA ILE A 208 -5.56 -7.95 2.55
C ILE A 208 -4.20 -8.64 2.68
N GLY A 209 -3.90 -9.58 1.78
CA GLY A 209 -2.65 -10.34 1.83
C GLY A 209 -1.56 -9.79 0.93
N ILE A 210 -0.31 -9.95 1.34
CA ILE A 210 0.88 -9.89 0.50
C ILE A 210 1.84 -10.98 0.95
N GLY A 211 2.03 -12.00 0.12
CA GLY A 211 2.79 -13.19 0.53
C GLY A 211 2.13 -13.97 1.69
N ALA A 212 0.80 -13.93 1.78
CA ALA A 212 0.01 -14.55 2.84
C ALA A 212 -1.00 -15.60 2.31
N GLY A 213 -0.86 -16.03 1.05
CA GLY A 213 -1.76 -16.99 0.42
C GLY A 213 -3.01 -16.34 -0.19
N ALA A 214 -3.90 -17.19 -0.74
CA ALA A 214 -5.08 -16.76 -1.52
C ALA A 214 -6.38 -16.70 -0.69
N ASP A 215 -6.41 -17.34 0.48
CA ASP A 215 -7.62 -17.48 1.31
C ASP A 215 -7.84 -16.25 2.22
N VAL A 216 -7.69 -15.06 1.65
CA VAL A 216 -7.95 -13.76 2.29
C VAL A 216 -8.91 -12.94 1.42
N ASP A 217 -9.36 -11.79 1.89
CA ASP A 217 -10.41 -11.01 1.23
C ASP A 217 -9.88 -10.14 0.07
N GLY A 218 -8.58 -9.86 0.04
CA GLY A 218 -7.95 -9.10 -1.03
C GLY A 218 -6.45 -9.32 -1.09
N GLN A 219 -5.80 -8.68 -2.07
CA GLN A 219 -4.34 -8.76 -2.26
C GLN A 219 -3.78 -7.37 -2.53
N VAL A 220 -2.57 -7.10 -2.01
CA VAL A 220 -1.79 -5.90 -2.33
C VAL A 220 -0.44 -6.27 -2.93
N LEU A 221 0.02 -5.49 -3.89
CA LEU A 221 1.38 -5.52 -4.42
C LEU A 221 1.94 -4.10 -4.53
N VAL A 222 3.27 -4.00 -4.53
CA VAL A 222 3.97 -2.79 -4.94
C VAL A 222 3.89 -2.69 -6.46
N LEU A 223 3.38 -1.58 -6.98
CA LEU A 223 3.17 -1.39 -8.42
C LEU A 223 4.46 -1.62 -9.22
N HIS A 224 5.57 -1.02 -8.79
CA HIS A 224 6.87 -1.12 -9.47
C HIS A 224 7.34 -2.58 -9.61
N ASP A 225 7.08 -3.40 -8.60
CA ASP A 225 7.41 -4.82 -8.63
C ASP A 225 6.49 -5.58 -9.59
N MET A 226 5.18 -5.32 -9.50
CA MET A 226 4.16 -5.99 -10.31
C MET A 226 4.35 -5.75 -11.82
N ILE A 227 4.71 -4.52 -12.22
CA ILE A 227 4.96 -4.19 -13.63
C ILE A 227 6.41 -4.42 -14.07
N GLY A 228 7.27 -4.94 -13.18
CA GLY A 228 8.66 -5.30 -13.49
C GLY A 228 9.59 -4.11 -13.73
N MET A 229 9.39 -2.99 -13.02
CA MET A 229 10.35 -1.88 -12.96
C MET A 229 11.51 -2.21 -12.04
N THR A 230 11.26 -2.83 -10.88
CA THR A 230 12.25 -3.33 -9.93
C THR A 230 12.79 -4.68 -10.43
N HIS A 231 13.72 -4.61 -11.36
CA HIS A 231 14.22 -5.79 -12.11
C HIS A 231 14.84 -6.87 -11.21
N GLU A 232 15.58 -6.49 -10.16
CA GLU A 232 16.32 -7.43 -9.30
C GLU A 232 15.46 -8.05 -8.19
N PHE A 233 14.32 -7.47 -7.83
CA PHE A 233 13.43 -7.94 -6.77
C PHE A 233 12.45 -8.99 -7.30
N ASN A 234 12.65 -10.27 -6.96
CA ASN A 234 11.83 -11.38 -7.45
C ASN A 234 11.47 -12.38 -6.32
N PRO A 235 10.73 -11.97 -5.30
CA PRO A 235 10.31 -12.89 -4.24
C PRO A 235 9.24 -13.87 -4.75
N ARG A 236 9.11 -15.03 -4.08
CA ARG A 236 8.17 -16.10 -4.46
C ARG A 236 6.71 -15.64 -4.58
N PHE A 237 6.28 -14.67 -3.80
CA PHE A 237 4.89 -14.20 -3.79
C PHE A 237 4.57 -13.19 -4.91
N LEU A 238 5.59 -12.65 -5.58
CA LEU A 238 5.41 -11.66 -6.63
C LEU A 238 5.06 -12.35 -7.95
N ARG A 239 3.96 -11.93 -8.56
CA ARG A 239 3.66 -12.19 -9.97
C ARG A 239 3.92 -10.91 -10.76
N ARG A 240 4.83 -10.98 -11.73
CA ARG A 240 5.03 -9.90 -12.70
C ARG A 240 4.02 -10.04 -13.83
N TYR A 241 3.35 -8.94 -14.15
CA TYR A 241 2.36 -8.88 -15.23
C TYR A 241 2.95 -8.29 -16.51
N MET A 242 4.12 -7.64 -16.43
CA MET A 242 4.91 -7.19 -17.56
C MET A 242 6.39 -7.03 -17.16
N ASN A 243 7.26 -6.75 -18.14
CA ASN A 243 8.68 -6.40 -17.92
C ASN A 243 8.93 -4.97 -18.39
N LEU A 244 8.51 -4.01 -17.55
CA LEU A 244 8.60 -2.59 -17.91
C LEU A 244 10.04 -2.10 -17.93
N HIS A 245 10.92 -2.63 -17.09
CA HIS A 245 12.35 -2.31 -17.10
C HIS A 245 12.97 -2.51 -18.50
N GLU A 246 12.79 -3.68 -19.09
CA GLU A 246 13.31 -3.99 -20.42
C GLU A 246 12.67 -3.12 -21.51
N THR A 247 11.35 -2.94 -21.44
CA THR A 247 10.59 -2.15 -22.42
C THR A 247 11.04 -0.69 -22.42
N MET A 248 11.19 -0.09 -21.23
CA MET A 248 11.65 1.29 -21.08
C MET A 248 13.10 1.46 -21.52
N THR A 249 13.99 0.54 -21.12
CA THR A 249 15.41 0.57 -21.52
C THR A 249 15.56 0.53 -23.05
N LYS A 250 14.82 -0.36 -23.71
CA LYS A 250 14.82 -0.43 -25.19
C LYS A 250 14.28 0.85 -25.84
N SER A 251 13.19 1.42 -25.29
CA SER A 251 12.57 2.62 -25.84
C SER A 251 13.47 3.84 -25.66
N ILE A 252 14.08 3.98 -24.47
CA ILE A 252 15.03 5.06 -24.19
C ILE A 252 16.29 4.92 -25.08
N GLY A 253 16.78 3.68 -25.27
CA GLY A 253 17.91 3.40 -26.18
C GLY A 253 17.62 3.79 -27.62
N LYS A 254 16.38 3.58 -28.09
CA LYS A 254 15.92 4.02 -29.41
C LYS A 254 15.97 5.55 -29.54
N TYR A 255 15.39 6.27 -28.58
CA TYR A 255 15.45 7.72 -28.52
C TYR A 255 16.91 8.26 -28.54
N VAL A 256 17.80 7.63 -27.77
CA VAL A 256 19.24 8.00 -27.74
C VAL A 256 19.87 7.84 -29.13
N ASN A 257 19.55 6.75 -29.85
CA ASN A 257 20.06 6.52 -31.19
C ASN A 257 19.52 7.53 -32.20
N ASP A 258 18.20 7.80 -32.17
CA ASP A 258 17.54 8.75 -33.07
C ASP A 258 18.11 10.17 -32.91
N VAL A 259 18.35 10.62 -31.64
CA VAL A 259 19.03 11.91 -31.39
C VAL A 259 20.46 11.92 -31.93
N LYS A 260 21.26 10.86 -31.70
CA LYS A 260 22.65 10.79 -32.13
C LYS A 260 22.82 10.66 -33.65
N SER A 261 21.84 10.10 -34.34
CA SER A 261 21.83 10.00 -35.80
C SER A 261 21.18 11.22 -36.48
N SER A 262 20.71 12.21 -35.72
CA SER A 262 19.95 13.38 -36.20
C SER A 262 18.63 13.00 -36.91
N ASP A 263 18.04 11.84 -36.55
CA ASP A 263 16.73 11.43 -37.03
C ASP A 263 15.59 12.04 -36.17
N PHE A 264 15.89 12.42 -34.93
CA PHE A 264 14.97 13.17 -34.06
C PHE A 264 15.61 14.49 -33.60
N PRO A 265 14.92 15.65 -33.74
CA PRO A 265 13.64 15.84 -34.45
C PRO A 265 13.83 15.86 -35.96
N ASN A 266 12.95 15.25 -36.72
CA ASN A 266 12.91 15.35 -38.17
C ASN A 266 12.01 16.51 -38.65
N ALA A 267 11.89 16.74 -39.96
CA ALA A 267 11.16 17.87 -40.51
C ALA A 267 9.66 17.93 -40.14
N LYS A 268 9.05 16.84 -39.64
CA LYS A 268 7.65 16.81 -39.18
C LYS A 268 7.51 17.16 -37.68
N GLU A 269 8.62 17.21 -36.96
CA GLU A 269 8.69 17.43 -35.51
C GLU A 269 9.30 18.79 -35.14
N GLN A 270 9.62 19.63 -36.17
CA GLN A 270 10.15 20.98 -36.04
C GLN A 270 9.04 22.02 -36.18
N TYR A 271 9.26 23.22 -35.59
CA TYR A 271 8.39 24.37 -35.73
C TYR A 271 9.05 25.43 -36.61
#